data_86c6eacbc5e6e4fb4418af98d0400e12
#
_entry.id   86c6eacbc5e6e4fb4418af98d0400e12
#
_cell.length_a   1.000
_cell.length_b   1.000
_cell.length_c   1.000
_cell.angle_alpha   90.00
_cell.angle_beta   90.00
_cell.angle_gamma   90.00
#
_symmetry.space_group_name_H-M   'P 1'
#
loop_
_entity.id
_entity.type
_entity.pdbx_description
1 polymer ?
#
loop_
_entity_poly.entity_id
_entity_poly.type
_entity_poly.pdbx_seq_one_letter_code
_entity_poly.pdbx_strand_id
1 'polypeptide(L)'
;GKSGVLVEINCETDFVAKNENFQAFVGEVAATVLASDVTDLEAAKALPKGDETLEGFIKTKVLEMGENLQFRRFERLTLNGEGAVASYIHLGGKVGVLIEVSAEKAETASSDAFKDLVKDLTLHIAATSPAGLKREDIPAELVESEKDIFRKQMEGAGKPADILEKIIEGKLGKFYSERCLLEQGFVKEPDTSIKSLLEANGKDLGDTITVNSFLRFG
;
A
#
# COMPACT_ATOMS: atom_id res chain seq x y z
N GLY A 1 12.32 7.74 -4.95
CA GLY A 1 13.09 8.52 -3.96
C GLY A 1 13.40 7.70 -2.72
N LYS A 2 13.93 8.32 -1.69
CA LYS A 2 14.21 7.67 -0.40
C LYS A 2 13.06 7.86 0.61
N SER A 3 12.15 8.79 0.35
CA SER A 3 10.99 9.08 1.20
C SER A 3 9.75 9.32 0.34
N GLY A 4 8.59 9.00 0.87
CA GLY A 4 7.31 9.23 0.25
C GLY A 4 6.20 9.38 1.29
N VAL A 5 5.14 10.07 0.92
CA VAL A 5 3.90 10.14 1.71
C VAL A 5 2.72 9.73 0.87
N LEU A 6 1.76 9.11 1.49
CA LEU A 6 0.45 8.84 0.93
C LEU A 6 -0.57 9.63 1.75
N VAL A 7 -1.34 10.50 1.11
CA VAL A 7 -2.38 11.31 1.75
C VAL A 7 -3.76 10.88 1.29
N GLU A 8 -4.75 10.96 2.16
CA GLU A 8 -6.15 10.73 1.83
C GLU A 8 -6.94 12.00 2.11
N ILE A 9 -7.50 12.58 1.04
CA ILE A 9 -8.41 13.72 1.10
C ILE A 9 -9.72 13.31 0.45
N ASN A 10 -10.79 13.33 1.22
CA ASN A 10 -12.12 12.99 0.75
C ASN A 10 -12.87 14.24 0.27
N CYS A 11 -13.68 14.08 -0.76
CA CYS A 11 -14.67 15.05 -1.27
C CYS A 11 -16.03 14.37 -1.38
N GLU A 12 -17.07 15.12 -1.69
CA GLU A 12 -18.44 14.59 -1.70
C GLU A 12 -18.82 13.91 -3.00
N THR A 13 -18.25 14.36 -4.13
CA THR A 13 -18.62 13.83 -5.45
C THR A 13 -17.44 13.34 -6.27
N ASP A 14 -17.71 12.36 -7.16
CA ASP A 14 -16.76 11.88 -8.16
C ASP A 14 -16.37 12.98 -9.18
N PHE A 15 -17.21 14.02 -9.35
CA PHE A 15 -16.91 15.15 -10.23
C PHE A 15 -15.73 15.96 -9.69
N VAL A 16 -15.75 16.29 -8.39
CA VAL A 16 -14.64 16.99 -7.74
C VAL A 16 -13.41 16.08 -7.67
N ALA A 17 -13.56 14.80 -7.33
CA ALA A 17 -12.44 13.86 -7.29
C ALA A 17 -11.66 13.77 -8.62
N LYS A 18 -12.35 13.92 -9.75
CA LYS A 18 -11.75 13.91 -11.10
C LYS A 18 -11.27 15.27 -11.58
N ASN A 19 -11.58 16.35 -10.86
CA ASN A 19 -11.21 17.71 -11.23
C ASN A 19 -9.69 17.90 -11.09
N GLU A 20 -9.05 18.45 -12.11
CA GLU A 20 -7.59 18.70 -12.12
C GLU A 20 -7.15 19.62 -10.98
N ASN A 21 -7.97 20.64 -10.64
CA ASN A 21 -7.66 21.55 -9.52
C ASN A 21 -7.70 20.81 -8.18
N PHE A 22 -8.62 19.86 -7.99
CA PHE A 22 -8.65 19.03 -6.80
C PHE A 22 -7.42 18.11 -6.73
N GLN A 23 -7.06 17.47 -7.83
CA GLN A 23 -5.88 16.60 -7.88
C GLN A 23 -4.59 17.40 -7.64
N ALA A 24 -4.47 18.60 -8.21
CA ALA A 24 -3.34 19.50 -7.95
C ALA A 24 -3.29 19.90 -6.45
N PHE A 25 -4.42 20.27 -5.87
CA PHE A 25 -4.52 20.57 -4.44
C PHE A 25 -4.10 19.40 -3.56
N VAL A 26 -4.54 18.16 -3.85
CA VAL A 26 -4.07 16.95 -3.13
C VAL A 26 -2.56 16.79 -3.25
N GLY A 27 -2.00 17.02 -4.44
CA GLY A 27 -0.55 17.03 -4.68
C GLY A 27 0.19 18.06 -3.83
N GLU A 28 -0.37 19.27 -3.70
CA GLU A 28 0.21 20.33 -2.86
C GLU A 28 0.20 19.97 -1.36
N VAL A 29 -0.90 19.36 -0.87
CA VAL A 29 -0.98 18.86 0.51
C VAL A 29 0.08 17.79 0.73
N ALA A 30 0.18 16.81 -0.18
CA ALA A 30 1.18 15.75 -0.10
C ALA A 30 2.62 16.30 -0.09
N ALA A 31 2.92 17.27 -0.96
CA ALA A 31 4.24 17.91 -1.01
C ALA A 31 4.57 18.66 0.29
N THR A 32 3.59 19.35 0.87
CA THR A 32 3.75 20.09 2.14
C THR A 32 4.04 19.12 3.30
N VAL A 33 3.30 18.02 3.39
CA VAL A 33 3.52 16.98 4.40
C VAL A 33 4.88 16.29 4.18
N LEU A 34 5.24 15.97 2.95
CA LEU A 34 6.50 15.31 2.62
C LEU A 34 7.72 16.16 3.01
N ALA A 35 7.63 17.49 2.87
CA ALA A 35 8.69 18.43 3.21
C ALA A 35 8.88 18.65 4.72
N SER A 36 8.04 18.04 5.55
CA SER A 36 8.08 18.15 7.02
C SER A 36 8.41 16.81 7.67
N ASP A 37 8.64 16.82 8.99
CA ASP A 37 8.87 15.61 9.80
C ASP A 37 7.66 15.25 10.68
N VAL A 38 6.48 15.82 10.41
CA VAL A 38 5.28 15.56 11.20
C VAL A 38 4.83 14.09 11.06
N THR A 39 4.30 13.55 12.16
CA THR A 39 3.88 12.14 12.26
C THR A 39 2.41 11.95 12.55
N ASP A 40 1.70 13.04 12.88
CA ASP A 40 0.27 13.00 13.16
C ASP A 40 -0.52 14.04 12.35
N LEU A 41 -1.83 13.81 12.23
CA LEU A 41 -2.71 14.60 11.39
C LEU A 41 -2.88 16.03 11.88
N GLU A 42 -2.92 16.27 13.19
CA GLU A 42 -3.11 17.62 13.76
C GLU A 42 -1.86 18.47 13.54
N ALA A 43 -0.68 17.89 13.75
CA ALA A 43 0.58 18.55 13.41
C ALA A 43 0.68 18.84 11.89
N ALA A 44 0.22 17.91 11.04
CA ALA A 44 0.18 18.14 9.59
C ALA A 44 -0.73 19.32 9.22
N LYS A 45 -1.93 19.40 9.80
CA LYS A 45 -2.85 20.52 9.57
C LYS A 45 -2.29 21.88 9.99
N ALA A 46 -1.43 21.90 11.02
CA ALA A 46 -0.79 23.10 11.52
C ALA A 46 0.43 23.55 10.70
N LEU A 47 0.89 22.74 9.71
CA LEU A 47 2.03 23.10 8.88
C LEU A 47 1.81 24.43 8.14
N PRO A 48 2.85 25.27 7.99
CA PRO A 48 2.75 26.50 7.22
C PRO A 48 2.53 26.21 5.72
N LYS A 49 1.62 26.94 5.10
CA LYS A 49 1.32 26.89 3.66
C LYS A 49 1.09 28.32 3.15
N GLY A 50 2.14 28.98 2.67
CA GLY A 50 2.11 30.41 2.36
C GLY A 50 1.90 31.25 3.61
N ASP A 51 0.90 32.13 3.59
CA ASP A 51 0.57 33.04 4.72
C ASP A 51 -0.42 32.40 5.73
N GLU A 52 -0.79 31.14 5.55
CA GLU A 52 -1.75 30.42 6.39
C GLU A 52 -1.23 29.04 6.82
N THR A 53 -2.04 28.30 7.56
CA THR A 53 -1.78 26.88 7.86
C THR A 53 -2.32 25.98 6.74
N LEU A 54 -1.86 24.73 6.69
CA LEU A 54 -2.40 23.73 5.77
C LEU A 54 -3.91 23.54 5.97
N GLU A 55 -4.39 23.61 7.22
CA GLU A 55 -5.84 23.60 7.50
C GLU A 55 -6.57 24.81 6.91
N GLY A 56 -5.98 26.01 7.01
CA GLY A 56 -6.50 27.23 6.38
C GLY A 56 -6.58 27.08 4.87
N PHE A 57 -5.52 26.62 4.26
CA PHE A 57 -5.47 26.31 2.82
C PHE A 57 -6.56 25.32 2.38
N ILE A 58 -6.78 24.23 3.16
CA ILE A 58 -7.88 23.29 2.88
C ILE A 58 -9.23 23.98 2.97
N LYS A 59 -9.48 24.82 3.99
CA LYS A 59 -10.74 25.58 4.12
C LYS A 59 -10.97 26.53 2.95
N THR A 60 -9.93 27.17 2.45
CA THR A 60 -9.99 28.01 1.24
C THR A 60 -10.43 27.16 0.03
N LYS A 61 -9.88 25.96 -0.14
CA LYS A 61 -10.25 25.04 -1.22
C LYS A 61 -11.68 24.52 -1.11
N VAL A 62 -12.21 24.32 0.10
CA VAL A 62 -13.64 24.01 0.34
C VAL A 62 -14.53 25.11 -0.26
N LEU A 63 -14.20 26.36 -0.03
CA LEU A 63 -14.96 27.51 -0.56
C LEU A 63 -14.86 27.59 -2.10
N GLU A 64 -13.69 27.37 -2.68
CA GLU A 64 -13.47 27.40 -4.13
C GLU A 64 -14.19 26.26 -4.87
N MET A 65 -14.22 25.06 -4.30
CA MET A 65 -14.80 23.86 -4.93
C MET A 65 -16.27 23.66 -4.61
N GLY A 66 -16.78 24.32 -3.56
CA GLY A 66 -18.19 24.24 -3.15
C GLY A 66 -18.59 22.90 -2.54
N GLU A 67 -17.63 22.06 -2.16
CA GLU A 67 -17.82 20.77 -1.50
C GLU A 67 -17.02 20.68 -0.21
N ASN A 68 -17.48 19.87 0.75
CA ASN A 68 -16.71 19.57 1.95
C ASN A 68 -15.49 18.70 1.58
N LEU A 69 -14.29 19.17 1.96
CA LEU A 69 -13.04 18.46 1.76
C LEU A 69 -12.46 18.07 3.12
N GLN A 70 -12.13 16.81 3.28
CA GLN A 70 -11.59 16.30 4.54
C GLN A 70 -10.22 15.68 4.36
N PHE A 71 -9.18 16.29 4.95
CA PHE A 71 -7.89 15.64 5.13
C PHE A 71 -8.03 14.58 6.22
N ARG A 72 -8.18 13.31 5.81
CA ARG A 72 -8.53 12.20 6.69
C ARG A 72 -7.33 11.62 7.38
N ARG A 73 -6.26 11.36 6.63
CA ARG A 73 -5.03 10.73 7.13
C ARG A 73 -3.87 10.89 6.15
N PHE A 74 -2.69 10.64 6.65
CA PHE A 74 -1.50 10.40 5.83
C PHE A 74 -0.63 9.35 6.49
N GLU A 75 0.23 8.74 5.69
CA GLU A 75 1.28 7.83 6.12
C GLU A 75 2.55 8.11 5.35
N ARG A 76 3.69 7.85 5.99
CA ARG A 76 5.02 8.09 5.44
C ARG A 76 5.82 6.80 5.42
N LEU A 77 6.56 6.58 4.32
CA LEU A 77 7.64 5.59 4.26
C LEU A 77 8.96 6.32 4.03
N THR A 78 10.01 5.88 4.72
CA THR A 78 11.36 6.43 4.59
C THR A 78 12.36 5.30 4.62
N LEU A 79 13.04 5.10 3.52
CA LEU A 79 14.05 4.07 3.35
C LEU A 79 15.40 4.57 3.90
N ASN A 80 15.98 3.80 4.79
CA ASN A 80 17.36 3.93 5.22
C ASN A 80 18.23 2.93 4.44
N GLY A 81 19.25 3.43 3.75
CA GLY A 81 20.12 2.61 2.91
C GLY A 81 19.81 2.70 1.42
N GLU A 82 20.16 1.68 0.64
CA GLU A 82 19.96 1.64 -0.81
C GLU A 82 18.58 1.07 -1.17
N GLY A 83 18.01 1.53 -2.29
CA GLY A 83 16.68 1.14 -2.75
C GLY A 83 15.81 2.33 -3.12
N ALA A 84 14.49 2.16 -3.05
CA ALA A 84 13.53 3.21 -3.40
C ALA A 84 12.24 3.12 -2.58
N VAL A 85 11.68 4.29 -2.30
CA VAL A 85 10.25 4.48 -2.00
C VAL A 85 9.58 4.93 -3.29
N ALA A 86 8.53 4.23 -3.70
CA ALA A 86 7.77 4.50 -4.92
C ALA A 86 6.27 4.52 -4.65
N SER A 87 5.55 5.30 -5.43
CA SER A 87 4.11 5.44 -5.32
C SER A 87 3.40 5.15 -6.65
N TYR A 88 2.14 4.73 -6.55
CA TYR A 88 1.25 4.59 -7.69
C TYR A 88 -0.16 5.04 -7.30
N ILE A 89 -0.74 5.89 -8.14
CA ILE A 89 -2.11 6.37 -7.97
C ILE A 89 -2.96 5.76 -9.09
N HIS A 90 -4.05 5.12 -8.71
CA HIS A 90 -4.94 4.39 -9.60
C HIS A 90 -6.36 4.96 -9.57
N LEU A 91 -7.12 4.78 -10.66
CA LEU A 91 -8.52 5.19 -10.80
C LEU A 91 -8.75 6.68 -10.47
N GLY A 92 -7.84 7.55 -10.91
CA GLY A 92 -7.99 9.01 -10.70
C GLY A 92 -7.93 9.43 -9.23
N GLY A 93 -7.16 8.71 -8.41
CA GLY A 93 -6.99 9.04 -6.99
C GLY A 93 -7.78 8.16 -6.02
N LYS A 94 -8.61 7.23 -6.50
CA LYS A 94 -9.40 6.35 -5.63
C LYS A 94 -8.56 5.28 -4.91
N VAL A 95 -7.43 4.90 -5.48
CA VAL A 95 -6.48 3.98 -4.86
C VAL A 95 -5.09 4.59 -4.92
N GLY A 96 -4.44 4.65 -3.76
CA GLY A 96 -3.05 5.04 -3.65
C GLY A 96 -2.21 3.91 -3.05
N VAL A 97 -1.03 3.69 -3.61
CA VAL A 97 -0.03 2.74 -3.11
C VAL A 97 1.27 3.46 -2.86
N LEU A 98 1.92 3.13 -1.76
CA LEU A 98 3.30 3.50 -1.46
C LEU A 98 4.04 2.23 -1.07
N ILE A 99 5.23 2.00 -1.61
CA ILE A 99 6.06 0.82 -1.32
C ILE A 99 7.49 1.24 -0.99
N GLU A 100 8.10 0.53 -0.08
CA GLU A 100 9.51 0.65 0.28
C GLU A 100 10.23 -0.64 -0.11
N VAL A 101 11.20 -0.53 -1.02
CA VAL A 101 12.00 -1.65 -1.52
C VAL A 101 13.47 -1.33 -1.34
N SER A 102 14.19 -2.19 -0.64
CA SER A 102 15.63 -2.08 -0.42
C SER A 102 16.41 -2.97 -1.37
N ALA A 103 17.64 -2.55 -1.66
CA ALA A 103 18.71 -3.31 -2.29
C ALA A 103 19.97 -3.16 -1.42
N GLU A 104 20.96 -4.04 -1.56
CA GLU A 104 22.23 -3.90 -0.85
C GLU A 104 23.20 -2.96 -1.58
N LYS A 105 23.05 -2.83 -2.91
CA LYS A 105 23.96 -2.07 -3.78
C LYS A 105 23.28 -0.85 -4.40
N ALA A 106 23.98 0.29 -4.40
CA ALA A 106 23.54 1.52 -5.05
C ALA A 106 23.36 1.35 -6.57
N GLU A 107 24.19 0.52 -7.21
CA GLU A 107 24.09 0.22 -8.64
C GLU A 107 22.77 -0.47 -8.97
N THR A 108 22.36 -1.44 -8.14
CA THR A 108 21.05 -2.11 -8.27
C THR A 108 19.92 -1.11 -8.11
N ALA A 109 19.93 -0.32 -7.04
CA ALA A 109 18.89 0.68 -6.75
C ALA A 109 18.72 1.74 -7.86
N SER A 110 19.79 2.03 -8.61
CA SER A 110 19.77 2.99 -9.73
C SER A 110 19.42 2.36 -11.07
N SER A 111 19.45 1.03 -11.21
CA SER A 111 19.20 0.30 -12.44
C SER A 111 17.75 0.43 -12.92
N ASP A 112 17.55 0.39 -14.24
CA ASP A 112 16.20 0.43 -14.81
C ASP A 112 15.41 -0.85 -14.49
N ALA A 113 16.08 -2.01 -14.44
CA ALA A 113 15.45 -3.28 -14.04
C ALA A 113 14.86 -3.21 -12.63
N PHE A 114 15.58 -2.61 -11.66
CA PHE A 114 15.06 -2.40 -10.30
C PHE A 114 13.86 -1.43 -10.29
N LYS A 115 13.95 -0.33 -11.04
CA LYS A 115 12.85 0.65 -11.13
C LYS A 115 11.59 0.05 -11.74
N ASP A 116 11.74 -0.77 -12.80
CA ASP A 116 10.63 -1.47 -13.44
C ASP A 116 10.00 -2.51 -12.49
N LEU A 117 10.82 -3.28 -11.77
CA LEU A 117 10.34 -4.19 -10.73
C LEU A 117 9.52 -3.46 -9.65
N VAL A 118 10.05 -2.36 -9.10
CA VAL A 118 9.37 -1.57 -8.07
C VAL A 118 8.05 -1.01 -8.59
N LYS A 119 8.01 -0.51 -9.83
CA LYS A 119 6.79 -0.06 -10.50
C LYS A 119 5.79 -1.21 -10.64
N ASP A 120 6.21 -2.37 -11.07
CA ASP A 120 5.36 -3.55 -11.23
C ASP A 120 4.77 -4.01 -9.89
N LEU A 121 5.54 -3.94 -8.81
CA LEU A 121 5.06 -4.23 -7.46
C LEU A 121 3.99 -3.24 -7.00
N THR A 122 4.12 -1.94 -7.30
CA THR A 122 3.07 -0.97 -6.97
C THR A 122 1.76 -1.24 -7.72
N LEU A 123 1.83 -1.61 -9.00
CA LEU A 123 0.68 -2.00 -9.81
C LEU A 123 0.02 -3.28 -9.26
N HIS A 124 0.83 -4.27 -8.88
CA HIS A 124 0.35 -5.50 -8.28
C HIS A 124 -0.41 -5.24 -6.98
N ILE A 125 0.16 -4.45 -6.06
CA ILE A 125 -0.49 -4.09 -4.79
C ILE A 125 -1.81 -3.35 -5.02
N ALA A 126 -1.85 -2.42 -5.98
CA ALA A 126 -3.07 -1.71 -6.32
C ALA A 126 -4.18 -2.67 -6.78
N ALA A 127 -3.83 -3.67 -7.59
CA ALA A 127 -4.76 -4.64 -8.17
C ALA A 127 -5.23 -5.71 -7.18
N THR A 128 -4.33 -6.23 -6.33
CA THR A 128 -4.60 -7.43 -5.50
C THR A 128 -5.00 -7.11 -4.07
N SER A 129 -4.77 -5.87 -3.59
CA SER A 129 -5.12 -5.44 -2.23
C SER A 129 -4.62 -6.41 -1.15
N PRO A 130 -3.31 -6.70 -1.06
CA PRO A 130 -2.80 -7.59 -0.02
C PRO A 130 -3.07 -7.02 1.37
N ALA A 131 -3.34 -7.90 2.34
CA ALA A 131 -3.65 -7.51 3.71
C ALA A 131 -2.39 -7.37 4.59
N GLY A 132 -1.25 -7.93 4.15
CA GLY A 132 0.04 -7.84 4.81
C GLY A 132 1.17 -8.26 3.88
N LEU A 133 2.40 -7.96 4.28
CA LEU A 133 3.58 -8.35 3.51
C LEU A 133 3.82 -9.86 3.60
N LYS A 134 3.72 -10.42 4.81
CA LYS A 134 3.90 -11.83 5.16
C LYS A 134 2.79 -12.28 6.11
N ARG A 135 2.74 -13.58 6.44
CA ARG A 135 1.65 -14.16 7.25
C ARG A 135 1.52 -13.51 8.62
N GLU A 136 2.64 -13.17 9.25
CA GLU A 136 2.68 -12.55 10.58
C GLU A 136 2.08 -11.14 10.60
N ASP A 137 2.02 -10.47 9.44
CA ASP A 137 1.46 -9.11 9.30
C ASP A 137 -0.05 -9.13 9.07
N ILE A 138 -0.65 -10.31 8.82
CA ILE A 138 -2.10 -10.42 8.67
C ILE A 138 -2.77 -10.29 10.03
N PRO A 139 -3.75 -9.38 10.19
CA PRO A 139 -4.46 -9.22 11.45
C PRO A 139 -5.04 -10.55 11.95
N ALA A 140 -4.77 -10.90 13.21
CA ALA A 140 -5.22 -12.17 13.80
C ALA A 140 -6.75 -12.33 13.72
N GLU A 141 -7.50 -11.23 13.86
CA GLU A 141 -8.97 -11.22 13.74
C GLU A 141 -9.42 -11.66 12.34
N LEU A 142 -8.69 -11.25 11.29
CA LEU A 142 -8.99 -11.66 9.92
C LEU A 142 -8.74 -13.15 9.72
N VAL A 143 -7.66 -13.69 10.27
CA VAL A 143 -7.33 -15.12 10.22
C VAL A 143 -8.38 -15.95 10.99
N GLU A 144 -8.76 -15.54 12.19
CA GLU A 144 -9.78 -16.26 12.98
C GLU A 144 -11.15 -16.19 12.32
N SER A 145 -11.53 -15.06 11.77
CA SER A 145 -12.78 -14.92 11.01
C SER A 145 -12.82 -15.91 9.82
N GLU A 146 -11.71 -16.07 9.11
CA GLU A 146 -11.61 -16.99 7.98
C GLU A 146 -11.67 -18.45 8.44
N LYS A 147 -11.00 -18.80 9.57
CA LYS A 147 -11.12 -20.13 10.17
C LYS A 147 -12.56 -20.45 10.56
N ASP A 148 -13.28 -19.49 11.13
CA ASP A 148 -14.68 -19.69 11.51
C ASP A 148 -15.58 -19.89 10.29
N ILE A 149 -15.31 -19.19 9.19
CA ILE A 149 -16.02 -19.44 7.93
C ILE A 149 -15.75 -20.86 7.45
N PHE A 150 -14.50 -21.33 7.47
CA PHE A 150 -14.18 -22.71 7.10
C PHE A 150 -14.81 -23.75 8.03
N ARG A 151 -14.83 -23.52 9.36
CA ARG A 151 -15.50 -24.39 10.34
C ARG A 151 -16.99 -24.52 9.99
N LYS A 152 -17.68 -23.40 9.78
CA LYS A 152 -19.10 -23.37 9.40
C LYS A 152 -19.39 -24.09 8.08
N GLN A 153 -18.54 -23.91 7.07
CA GLN A 153 -18.67 -24.62 5.79
C GLN A 153 -18.53 -26.13 5.92
N MET A 154 -17.90 -26.60 6.98
CA MET A 154 -17.66 -28.02 7.23
C MET A 154 -18.57 -28.59 8.32
N GLU A 155 -19.47 -27.80 8.89
CA GLU A 155 -20.51 -28.29 9.79
C GLU A 155 -21.36 -29.35 9.08
N GLY A 156 -21.52 -30.52 9.71
CA GLY A 156 -22.24 -31.65 9.11
C GLY A 156 -21.43 -32.57 8.19
N ALA A 157 -20.14 -32.30 7.96
CA ALA A 157 -19.28 -33.15 7.13
C ALA A 157 -18.96 -34.52 7.77
N GLY A 158 -19.33 -34.77 9.02
CA GLY A 158 -19.16 -36.06 9.70
C GLY A 158 -17.72 -36.48 9.93
N LYS A 159 -16.76 -35.54 9.85
CA LYS A 159 -15.32 -35.82 10.00
C LYS A 159 -14.86 -35.61 11.46
N PRO A 160 -13.89 -36.38 11.94
CA PRO A 160 -13.26 -36.16 13.22
C PRO A 160 -12.63 -34.77 13.34
N ALA A 161 -12.61 -34.18 14.55
CA ALA A 161 -12.15 -32.82 14.79
C ALA A 161 -10.69 -32.58 14.35
N ASP A 162 -9.80 -33.57 14.55
CA ASP A 162 -8.40 -33.50 14.13
C ASP A 162 -8.20 -33.47 12.60
N ILE A 163 -9.13 -34.13 11.87
CA ILE A 163 -9.15 -34.06 10.40
C ILE A 163 -9.70 -32.73 9.92
N LEU A 164 -10.70 -32.18 10.61
CA LEU A 164 -11.26 -30.87 10.30
C LEU A 164 -10.20 -29.77 10.45
N GLU A 165 -9.46 -29.76 11.55
CA GLU A 165 -8.39 -28.75 11.76
C GLU A 165 -7.30 -28.84 10.69
N LYS A 166 -6.86 -30.03 10.28
CA LYS A 166 -5.89 -30.19 9.16
C LYS A 166 -6.41 -29.66 7.83
N ILE A 167 -7.71 -29.85 7.56
CA ILE A 167 -8.33 -29.30 6.34
C ILE A 167 -8.39 -27.77 6.42
N ILE A 168 -8.71 -27.22 7.59
CA ILE A 168 -8.73 -25.77 7.82
C ILE A 168 -7.33 -25.17 7.64
N GLU A 169 -6.30 -25.79 8.19
CA GLU A 169 -4.91 -25.38 7.98
C GLU A 169 -4.52 -25.39 6.48
N GLY A 170 -4.93 -26.42 5.74
CA GLY A 170 -4.72 -26.49 4.29
C GLY A 170 -5.46 -25.36 3.53
N LYS A 171 -6.70 -25.04 3.92
CA LYS A 171 -7.47 -23.92 3.34
C LYS A 171 -6.86 -22.57 3.70
N LEU A 172 -6.30 -22.40 4.91
CA LEU A 172 -5.57 -21.20 5.29
C LEU A 172 -4.32 -20.97 4.43
N GLY A 173 -3.68 -22.02 3.94
CA GLY A 173 -2.60 -21.88 2.97
C GLY A 173 -3.02 -21.11 1.73
N LYS A 174 -4.22 -21.42 1.18
CA LYS A 174 -4.79 -20.68 0.06
C LYS A 174 -5.14 -19.23 0.45
N PHE A 175 -5.76 -19.03 1.60
CA PHE A 175 -6.06 -17.69 2.12
C PHE A 175 -4.79 -16.83 2.20
N TYR A 176 -3.69 -17.38 2.74
CA TYR A 176 -2.41 -16.65 2.80
C TYR A 176 -1.84 -16.34 1.40
N SER A 177 -1.92 -17.28 0.46
CA SER A 177 -1.46 -17.05 -0.91
C SER A 177 -2.29 -15.97 -1.65
N GLU A 178 -3.49 -15.67 -1.18
CA GLU A 178 -4.33 -14.60 -1.72
C GLU A 178 -4.17 -13.27 -0.96
N ARG A 179 -3.72 -13.28 0.31
CA ARG A 179 -3.69 -12.11 1.18
C ARG A 179 -2.30 -11.62 1.55
N CYS A 180 -1.27 -12.46 1.51
CA CYS A 180 0.12 -12.07 1.79
C CYS A 180 0.83 -11.65 0.50
N LEU A 181 1.33 -10.43 0.43
CA LEU A 181 1.99 -9.90 -0.75
C LEU A 181 3.08 -10.85 -1.28
N LEU A 182 3.96 -11.35 -0.41
CA LEU A 182 5.07 -12.21 -0.83
C LEU A 182 4.62 -13.59 -1.35
N GLU A 183 3.43 -14.06 -0.97
CA GLU A 183 2.86 -15.34 -1.40
C GLU A 183 1.90 -15.22 -2.59
N GLN A 184 1.45 -14.01 -2.90
CA GLN A 184 0.58 -13.77 -4.07
C GLN A 184 1.30 -14.10 -5.37
N GLY A 185 0.57 -14.71 -6.31
CA GLY A 185 1.01 -14.82 -7.70
C GLY A 185 1.06 -13.45 -8.36
N PHE A 186 2.14 -13.14 -9.04
CA PHE A 186 2.33 -11.85 -9.71
C PHE A 186 1.28 -11.63 -10.80
N VAL A 187 0.63 -10.47 -10.83
CA VAL A 187 -0.49 -10.19 -11.77
C VAL A 187 -0.16 -10.36 -13.25
N LYS A 188 1.11 -10.17 -13.65
CA LYS A 188 1.57 -10.39 -15.02
C LYS A 188 2.00 -11.84 -15.28
N GLU A 189 2.29 -12.59 -14.24
CA GLU A 189 2.82 -13.95 -14.28
C GLU A 189 2.32 -14.75 -13.06
N PRO A 190 1.04 -15.18 -13.06
CA PRO A 190 0.36 -15.73 -11.87
C PRO A 190 0.99 -17.00 -11.28
N ASP A 191 1.77 -17.73 -12.05
CA ASP A 191 2.48 -18.93 -11.60
C ASP A 191 3.76 -18.59 -10.81
N THR A 192 4.22 -17.34 -10.86
CA THR A 192 5.38 -16.84 -10.14
C THR A 192 4.95 -16.03 -8.93
N SER A 193 5.29 -16.45 -7.71
CA SER A 193 5.01 -15.67 -6.51
C SER A 193 5.85 -14.38 -6.47
N ILE A 194 5.34 -13.35 -5.78
CA ILE A 194 6.13 -12.11 -5.57
C ILE A 194 7.47 -12.42 -4.91
N LYS A 195 7.52 -13.34 -3.95
CA LYS A 195 8.79 -13.79 -3.35
C LYS A 195 9.74 -14.34 -4.39
N SER A 196 9.28 -15.26 -5.24
CA SER A 196 10.11 -15.84 -6.32
C SER A 196 10.55 -14.79 -7.35
N LEU A 197 9.68 -13.82 -7.66
CA LEU A 197 10.00 -12.69 -8.53
C LEU A 197 11.14 -11.84 -7.97
N LEU A 198 11.11 -11.52 -6.67
CA LEU A 198 12.17 -10.76 -6.00
C LEU A 198 13.49 -11.53 -6.00
N GLU A 199 13.45 -12.84 -5.69
CA GLU A 199 14.64 -13.72 -5.69
C GLU A 199 15.27 -13.83 -7.08
N ALA A 200 14.45 -13.98 -8.14
CA ALA A 200 14.92 -14.05 -9.51
C ALA A 200 15.60 -12.75 -9.96
N ASN A 201 14.92 -11.59 -9.75
CA ASN A 201 15.49 -10.29 -10.08
C ASN A 201 16.76 -9.98 -9.27
N GLY A 202 16.79 -10.35 -7.98
CA GLY A 202 17.97 -10.20 -7.15
C GLY A 202 19.14 -11.03 -7.68
N LYS A 203 18.91 -12.29 -8.08
CA LYS A 203 19.92 -13.14 -8.69
C LYS A 203 20.46 -12.56 -10.00
N ASP A 204 19.58 -12.06 -10.87
CA ASP A 204 19.97 -11.50 -12.17
C ASP A 204 20.80 -10.22 -12.01
N LEU A 205 20.51 -9.41 -10.98
CA LEU A 205 21.25 -8.20 -10.63
C LEU A 205 22.45 -8.46 -9.70
N GLY A 206 22.64 -9.71 -9.25
CA GLY A 206 23.70 -10.09 -8.32
C GLY A 206 23.58 -9.39 -6.96
N ASP A 207 22.35 -9.20 -6.47
CA ASP A 207 22.02 -8.44 -5.26
C ASP A 207 20.86 -9.10 -4.50
N THR A 208 20.57 -8.60 -3.30
CA THR A 208 19.37 -8.95 -2.52
C THR A 208 18.35 -7.82 -2.61
N ILE A 209 17.15 -8.10 -3.10
CA ILE A 209 16.05 -7.15 -3.20
C ILE A 209 14.97 -7.54 -2.21
N THR A 210 14.57 -6.61 -1.35
CA THR A 210 13.58 -6.87 -0.29
C THR A 210 12.49 -5.79 -0.29
N VAL A 211 11.23 -6.22 -0.25
CA VAL A 211 10.12 -5.33 0.11
C VAL A 211 10.10 -5.21 1.62
N ASN A 212 10.33 -4.00 2.12
CA ASN A 212 10.35 -3.74 3.56
C ASN A 212 8.94 -3.47 4.10
N SER A 213 8.17 -2.67 3.36
CA SER A 213 6.81 -2.30 3.73
C SER A 213 6.02 -1.77 2.53
N PHE A 214 4.71 -1.74 2.66
CA PHE A 214 3.84 -1.07 1.74
C PHE A 214 2.63 -0.47 2.46
N LEU A 215 2.03 0.53 1.82
CA LEU A 215 0.77 1.14 2.22
C LEU A 215 -0.18 1.11 1.03
N ARG A 216 -1.46 0.89 1.29
CA ARG A 216 -2.53 1.00 0.31
C ARG A 216 -3.74 1.70 0.92
N PHE A 217 -4.14 2.82 0.32
CA PHE A 217 -5.39 3.52 0.61
C PHE A 217 -6.37 3.28 -0.53
N GLY A 218 -7.65 3.16 -0.19
CA GLY A 218 -8.73 2.93 -1.15
C GLY A 218 -10.03 2.59 -0.48
#